data_38d12a84d3d860be6e0d654ff39c0afa
#
_entry.id   38d12a84d3d860be6e0d654ff39c0afa
#
_cell.length_a   1.000
_cell.length_b   1.000
_cell.length_c   1.000
_cell.angle_alpha   90.00
_cell.angle_beta   90.00
_cell.angle_gamma   90.00
#
_symmetry.space_group_name_H-M   'P 1'
#
loop_
_entity.id
_entity.type
_entity.pdbx_description
1 polymer ?
#
loop_
_entity_poly.entity_id
_entity_poly.type
_entity_poly.pdbx_seq_one_letter_code
_entity_poly.pdbx_strand_id
1 'polypeptide(L)'
;IEYRSSMYRKVADYVYISAVSKDDPVFEETRHLAQVLELPEKLQRLADNGAKKVAYFSRCRKIISGEEPLTISEINNVFGYDYEDGYDIRVQVFHDYLNKKFDEIAEQQRFSPDEETALREICTRLDIPYEFKPNIQNALDKYRYLWSAENAPLGDIKVDFPLNEGEICHAAAQQAGFCEHKTIEKEDNYFELTRRLEIDETISFKGEKIEHPHFTEEVTAVVDIGYLFFTNQRIIYLSNKMAKVVELNDLDNANLSVNIIYFTKKDGESIAIKFNDDV
;
A
#
# COMPACT_ATOMS: atom_id res chain seq x y z
N ILE A 1 -44.18 -8.77 -17.11
CA ILE A 1 -42.93 -9.28 -17.69
C ILE A 1 -41.78 -9.08 -16.71
N GLU A 2 -41.56 -7.87 -16.17
CA GLU A 2 -40.45 -7.58 -15.23
C GLU A 2 -40.46 -8.45 -13.98
N TYR A 3 -41.63 -8.66 -13.35
CA TYR A 3 -41.77 -9.51 -12.17
C TYR A 3 -41.38 -10.97 -12.47
N ARG A 4 -41.86 -11.52 -13.59
CA ARG A 4 -41.52 -12.91 -14.03
C ARG A 4 -40.03 -13.06 -14.30
N SER A 5 -39.41 -12.06 -14.96
CA SER A 5 -37.97 -12.05 -15.23
C SER A 5 -37.15 -11.97 -13.92
N SER A 6 -37.58 -11.17 -12.96
CA SER A 6 -36.94 -11.09 -11.63
C SER A 6 -37.05 -12.40 -10.85
N MET A 7 -38.20 -13.07 -10.88
CA MET A 7 -38.35 -14.39 -10.25
C MET A 7 -37.44 -15.43 -10.88
N TYR A 8 -37.46 -15.51 -12.20
CA TYR A 8 -36.59 -16.42 -12.94
C TYR A 8 -35.13 -16.19 -12.58
N ARG A 9 -34.68 -14.94 -12.61
CA ARG A 9 -33.30 -14.56 -12.28
C ARG A 9 -32.89 -15.04 -10.89
N LYS A 10 -33.72 -14.82 -9.87
CA LYS A 10 -33.43 -15.26 -8.49
C LYS A 10 -33.29 -16.77 -8.39
N VAL A 11 -34.13 -17.54 -9.10
CA VAL A 11 -33.98 -19.00 -9.13
C VAL A 11 -32.71 -19.42 -9.84
N ALA A 12 -32.44 -18.85 -11.02
CA ALA A 12 -31.22 -19.16 -11.80
C ALA A 12 -29.95 -18.80 -11.02
N ASP A 13 -29.90 -17.63 -10.36
CA ASP A 13 -28.76 -17.21 -9.51
C ASP A 13 -28.49 -18.22 -8.39
N TYR A 14 -29.53 -18.83 -7.82
CA TYR A 14 -29.38 -19.81 -6.76
C TYR A 14 -28.96 -21.19 -7.27
N VAL A 15 -29.64 -21.70 -8.31
CA VAL A 15 -29.43 -23.09 -8.75
C VAL A 15 -28.15 -23.27 -9.58
N TYR A 16 -27.72 -22.27 -10.33
CA TYR A 16 -26.50 -22.37 -11.14
C TYR A 16 -25.22 -22.53 -10.32
N ILE A 17 -25.23 -22.07 -9.06
CA ILE A 17 -24.11 -22.29 -8.15
C ILE A 17 -23.85 -23.79 -7.90
N SER A 18 -24.88 -24.64 -7.96
CA SER A 18 -24.76 -26.09 -7.74
C SER A 18 -24.35 -26.88 -8.97
N ALA A 19 -24.40 -26.30 -10.18
CA ALA A 19 -24.07 -27.00 -11.42
C ALA A 19 -22.63 -27.56 -11.43
N VAL A 20 -22.45 -28.83 -11.74
CA VAL A 20 -21.14 -29.51 -11.73
C VAL A 20 -20.64 -29.91 -13.14
N SER A 21 -21.48 -29.82 -14.16
CA SER A 21 -21.12 -30.06 -15.54
C SER A 21 -21.93 -29.17 -16.48
N LYS A 22 -21.51 -29.06 -17.75
CA LYS A 22 -22.27 -28.33 -18.79
C LYS A 22 -23.63 -28.94 -19.10
N ASP A 23 -23.78 -30.24 -18.87
CA ASP A 23 -25.00 -31.02 -19.12
C ASP A 23 -25.77 -31.25 -17.80
N ASP A 24 -25.52 -30.45 -16.78
CA ASP A 24 -26.20 -30.56 -15.50
C ASP A 24 -27.72 -30.32 -15.68
N PRO A 25 -28.56 -31.17 -15.11
CA PRO A 25 -30.02 -31.06 -15.23
C PRO A 25 -30.55 -29.68 -14.81
N VAL A 26 -29.87 -28.98 -13.93
CA VAL A 26 -30.26 -27.67 -13.47
C VAL A 26 -30.40 -26.63 -14.61
N PHE A 27 -29.65 -26.76 -15.70
CA PHE A 27 -29.79 -25.89 -16.86
C PHE A 27 -31.03 -26.18 -17.69
N GLU A 28 -31.49 -27.46 -17.75
CA GLU A 28 -32.74 -27.81 -18.39
C GLU A 28 -33.96 -27.45 -17.56
N GLU A 29 -33.88 -27.68 -16.26
CA GLU A 29 -34.93 -27.30 -15.31
C GLU A 29 -35.20 -25.80 -15.31
N THR A 30 -34.14 -24.98 -15.31
CA THR A 30 -34.30 -23.50 -15.41
C THR A 30 -34.85 -23.10 -16.79
N ARG A 31 -34.46 -23.78 -17.89
CA ARG A 31 -35.02 -23.50 -19.21
C ARG A 31 -36.51 -23.82 -19.24
N HIS A 32 -36.94 -24.94 -18.63
CA HIS A 32 -38.34 -25.27 -18.49
C HIS A 32 -39.11 -24.22 -17.66
N LEU A 33 -38.53 -23.77 -16.57
CA LEU A 33 -39.11 -22.68 -15.77
C LEU A 33 -39.31 -21.38 -16.59
N ALA A 34 -38.35 -21.03 -17.46
CA ALA A 34 -38.49 -19.89 -18.35
C ALA A 34 -39.69 -20.03 -19.32
N GLN A 35 -39.93 -21.24 -19.83
CA GLN A 35 -41.07 -21.56 -20.69
C GLN A 35 -42.39 -21.44 -19.92
N VAL A 36 -42.48 -21.97 -18.69
CA VAL A 36 -43.65 -21.85 -17.82
C VAL A 36 -43.95 -20.39 -17.49
N LEU A 37 -42.94 -19.58 -17.30
CA LEU A 37 -43.08 -18.15 -17.03
C LEU A 37 -43.34 -17.33 -18.30
N GLU A 38 -43.39 -17.96 -19.48
CA GLU A 38 -43.56 -17.30 -20.78
C GLU A 38 -42.56 -16.14 -20.99
N LEU A 39 -41.29 -16.34 -20.63
CA LEU A 39 -40.26 -15.31 -20.77
C LEU A 39 -39.84 -15.17 -22.23
N PRO A 40 -39.76 -13.95 -22.78
CA PRO A 40 -39.13 -13.72 -24.07
C PRO A 40 -37.69 -14.21 -24.05
N GLU A 41 -37.27 -14.88 -25.14
CA GLU A 41 -35.93 -15.47 -25.27
C GLU A 41 -34.77 -14.49 -24.94
N LYS A 42 -34.91 -13.24 -25.37
CA LYS A 42 -33.93 -12.19 -25.07
C LYS A 42 -33.77 -11.94 -23.56
N LEU A 43 -34.89 -11.92 -22.80
CA LEU A 43 -34.84 -11.71 -21.34
C LEU A 43 -34.33 -12.96 -20.64
N GLN A 44 -34.69 -14.15 -21.10
CA GLN A 44 -34.13 -15.39 -20.59
C GLN A 44 -32.62 -15.42 -20.75
N ARG A 45 -32.07 -15.22 -21.96
CA ARG A 45 -30.62 -15.18 -22.21
C ARG A 45 -29.88 -14.16 -21.34
N LEU A 46 -30.47 -12.98 -21.15
CA LEU A 46 -29.87 -11.96 -20.28
C LEU A 46 -29.82 -12.40 -18.84
N ALA A 47 -30.90 -13.04 -18.34
CA ALA A 47 -30.97 -13.56 -16.99
C ALA A 47 -30.00 -14.73 -16.80
N ASP A 48 -29.93 -15.68 -17.74
CA ASP A 48 -29.00 -16.82 -17.71
C ASP A 48 -27.54 -16.36 -17.67
N ASN A 49 -27.16 -15.44 -18.54
CA ASN A 49 -25.80 -14.91 -18.58
C ASN A 49 -25.42 -14.23 -17.26
N GLY A 50 -26.36 -13.50 -16.68
CA GLY A 50 -26.12 -12.90 -15.38
C GLY A 50 -26.04 -13.93 -14.27
N ALA A 51 -26.91 -14.98 -14.26
CA ALA A 51 -26.85 -16.05 -13.26
C ALA A 51 -25.55 -16.85 -13.35
N LYS A 52 -25.07 -17.13 -14.56
CA LYS A 52 -23.75 -17.76 -14.79
C LYS A 52 -22.63 -16.93 -14.18
N LYS A 53 -22.64 -15.60 -14.37
CA LYS A 53 -21.63 -14.71 -13.77
C LYS A 53 -21.66 -14.75 -12.24
N VAL A 54 -22.85 -14.73 -11.62
CA VAL A 54 -22.99 -14.83 -10.16
C VAL A 54 -22.49 -16.18 -9.65
N ALA A 55 -22.85 -17.27 -10.32
CA ALA A 55 -22.40 -18.61 -9.95
C ALA A 55 -20.88 -18.75 -10.11
N TYR A 56 -20.31 -18.27 -11.21
CA TYR A 56 -18.87 -18.27 -11.46
C TYR A 56 -18.12 -17.47 -10.39
N PHE A 57 -18.60 -16.27 -10.07
CA PHE A 57 -18.05 -15.44 -9.00
C PHE A 57 -18.06 -16.17 -7.64
N SER A 58 -19.20 -16.81 -7.30
CA SER A 58 -19.32 -17.58 -6.07
C SER A 58 -18.33 -18.73 -6.00
N ARG A 59 -18.12 -19.46 -7.09
CA ARG A 59 -17.14 -20.55 -7.16
C ARG A 59 -15.71 -20.08 -7.07
N CYS A 60 -15.37 -18.97 -7.72
CA CYS A 60 -14.05 -18.37 -7.55
C CYS A 60 -13.77 -18.01 -6.09
N ARG A 61 -14.77 -17.51 -5.35
CA ARG A 61 -14.63 -17.27 -3.90
C ARG A 61 -14.40 -18.56 -3.11
N LYS A 62 -15.07 -19.65 -3.48
CA LYS A 62 -14.86 -20.97 -2.86
C LYS A 62 -13.48 -21.55 -3.20
N ILE A 63 -12.89 -21.23 -4.35
CA ILE A 63 -11.49 -21.55 -4.64
C ILE A 63 -10.56 -20.89 -3.62
N ILE A 64 -10.78 -19.60 -3.30
CA ILE A 64 -9.98 -18.89 -2.32
C ILE A 64 -10.10 -19.54 -0.94
N SER A 65 -11.31 -19.89 -0.49
CA SER A 65 -11.52 -20.55 0.81
C SER A 65 -11.10 -22.02 0.84
N GLY A 66 -10.76 -22.61 -0.31
CA GLY A 66 -10.40 -24.03 -0.38
C GLY A 66 -11.59 -25.01 -0.42
N GLU A 67 -12.80 -24.48 -0.56
CA GLU A 67 -14.06 -25.26 -0.54
C GLU A 67 -14.49 -25.75 -1.93
N GLU A 68 -13.90 -25.22 -3.00
CA GLU A 68 -14.24 -25.60 -4.37
C GLU A 68 -13.41 -26.79 -4.83
N PRO A 69 -14.03 -27.91 -5.19
CA PRO A 69 -13.32 -29.11 -5.67
C PRO A 69 -12.90 -28.98 -7.15
N LEU A 70 -13.56 -28.11 -7.94
CA LEU A 70 -13.28 -27.95 -9.35
C LEU A 70 -12.19 -26.93 -9.60
N THR A 71 -11.38 -27.17 -10.61
CA THR A 71 -10.40 -26.21 -11.15
C THR A 71 -11.10 -25.13 -11.98
N ILE A 72 -10.40 -24.01 -12.24
CA ILE A 72 -10.91 -22.96 -13.12
C ILE A 72 -11.29 -23.50 -14.50
N SER A 73 -10.49 -24.40 -15.07
CA SER A 73 -10.78 -25.01 -16.37
C SER A 73 -12.09 -25.81 -16.38
N GLU A 74 -12.34 -26.55 -15.28
CA GLU A 74 -13.58 -27.30 -15.12
C GLU A 74 -14.78 -26.37 -14.92
N ILE A 75 -14.63 -25.32 -14.12
CA ILE A 75 -15.67 -24.31 -13.91
C ILE A 75 -16.00 -23.57 -15.23
N ASN A 76 -14.97 -23.22 -16.01
CA ASN A 76 -15.15 -22.63 -17.34
C ASN A 76 -16.00 -23.55 -18.22
N ASN A 77 -15.69 -24.85 -18.22
CA ASN A 77 -16.45 -25.82 -18.99
C ASN A 77 -17.92 -25.95 -18.52
N VAL A 78 -18.18 -25.91 -17.21
CA VAL A 78 -19.56 -25.94 -16.64
C VAL A 78 -20.41 -24.80 -17.20
N PHE A 79 -19.87 -23.59 -17.25
CA PHE A 79 -20.62 -22.39 -17.68
C PHE A 79 -20.49 -22.09 -19.19
N GLY A 80 -19.65 -22.83 -19.91
CA GLY A 80 -19.36 -22.59 -21.34
C GLY A 80 -18.59 -21.27 -21.53
N TYR A 81 -17.69 -20.98 -20.64
CA TYR A 81 -16.79 -19.82 -20.73
C TYR A 81 -15.47 -20.25 -21.38
N ASP A 82 -14.89 -19.35 -22.17
CA ASP A 82 -13.48 -19.43 -22.52
C ASP A 82 -12.61 -18.78 -21.41
N TYR A 83 -11.32 -18.71 -21.65
CA TYR A 83 -10.39 -18.13 -20.68
C TYR A 83 -10.70 -16.65 -20.40
N GLU A 84 -11.00 -15.90 -21.44
CA GLU A 84 -11.23 -14.45 -21.37
C GLU A 84 -12.56 -14.12 -20.69
N ASP A 85 -13.62 -14.89 -20.96
CA ASP A 85 -14.95 -14.66 -20.39
C ASP A 85 -14.96 -14.60 -18.86
N GLY A 86 -14.15 -15.43 -18.22
CA GLY A 86 -14.06 -15.52 -16.77
C GLY A 86 -12.96 -14.66 -16.14
N TYR A 87 -12.03 -14.13 -16.94
CA TYR A 87 -10.81 -13.49 -16.43
C TYR A 87 -11.10 -12.29 -15.53
N ASP A 88 -11.92 -11.35 -15.98
CA ASP A 88 -12.25 -10.16 -15.20
C ASP A 88 -12.91 -10.52 -13.84
N ILE A 89 -13.72 -11.57 -13.82
CA ILE A 89 -14.37 -12.05 -12.59
C ILE A 89 -13.32 -12.62 -11.63
N ARG A 90 -12.38 -13.42 -12.12
CA ARG A 90 -11.29 -13.98 -11.31
C ARG A 90 -10.41 -12.88 -10.69
N VAL A 91 -10.04 -11.90 -11.51
CA VAL A 91 -9.27 -10.74 -11.06
C VAL A 91 -10.04 -9.94 -10.02
N GLN A 92 -11.33 -9.69 -10.24
CA GLN A 92 -12.17 -8.98 -9.26
C GLN A 92 -12.27 -9.73 -7.93
N VAL A 93 -12.50 -11.05 -7.95
CA VAL A 93 -12.58 -11.87 -6.74
C VAL A 93 -11.27 -11.84 -5.96
N PHE A 94 -10.14 -11.91 -6.68
CA PHE A 94 -8.82 -11.78 -6.06
C PHE A 94 -8.61 -10.40 -5.44
N HIS A 95 -8.97 -9.33 -6.13
CA HIS A 95 -8.86 -7.97 -5.57
C HIS A 95 -9.73 -7.77 -4.33
N ASP A 96 -10.95 -8.30 -4.32
CA ASP A 96 -11.83 -8.23 -3.14
C ASP A 96 -11.21 -8.96 -1.93
N TYR A 97 -10.56 -10.08 -2.17
CA TYR A 97 -9.81 -10.81 -1.14
C TYR A 97 -8.56 -10.06 -0.71
N LEU A 98 -7.76 -9.60 -1.69
CA LEU A 98 -6.51 -8.87 -1.44
C LEU A 98 -6.75 -7.61 -0.61
N ASN A 99 -7.79 -6.83 -0.91
CA ASN A 99 -8.10 -5.61 -0.16
C ASN A 99 -8.28 -5.90 1.34
N LYS A 100 -9.04 -6.96 1.67
CA LYS A 100 -9.22 -7.37 3.08
C LYS A 100 -7.92 -7.84 3.72
N LYS A 101 -7.14 -8.65 2.98
CA LYS A 101 -5.87 -9.16 3.49
C LYS A 101 -4.82 -8.07 3.61
N PHE A 102 -4.86 -7.09 2.71
CA PHE A 102 -3.97 -5.93 2.74
C PHE A 102 -4.22 -5.04 3.96
N ASP A 103 -5.49 -4.86 4.37
CA ASP A 103 -5.81 -4.11 5.59
C ASP A 103 -5.16 -4.79 6.83
N GLU A 104 -5.23 -6.13 6.92
CA GLU A 104 -4.58 -6.90 7.99
C GLU A 104 -3.04 -6.74 7.96
N ILE A 105 -2.43 -6.85 6.77
CA ILE A 105 -0.98 -6.69 6.56
C ILE A 105 -0.55 -5.26 6.89
N ALA A 106 -1.33 -4.25 6.49
CA ALA A 106 -1.05 -2.85 6.75
C ALA A 106 -1.15 -2.50 8.24
N GLU A 107 -2.10 -3.09 8.95
CA GLU A 107 -2.24 -2.94 10.41
C GLU A 107 -1.02 -3.50 11.16
N GLN A 108 -0.53 -4.66 10.73
CA GLN A 108 0.67 -5.29 11.30
C GLN A 108 1.98 -4.67 10.80
N GLN A 109 1.95 -3.98 9.65
CA GLN A 109 3.12 -3.48 8.92
C GLN A 109 4.17 -4.56 8.63
N ARG A 110 3.75 -5.79 8.44
CA ARG A 110 4.59 -6.97 8.18
C ARG A 110 3.95 -7.81 7.09
N PHE A 111 4.79 -8.31 6.17
CA PHE A 111 4.39 -9.23 5.12
C PHE A 111 5.37 -10.40 5.08
N SER A 112 4.94 -11.52 5.62
CA SER A 112 5.76 -12.72 5.76
C SER A 112 5.87 -13.52 4.45
N PRO A 113 6.92 -14.34 4.27
CA PRO A 113 7.03 -15.27 3.14
C PRO A 113 5.86 -16.27 3.05
N ASP A 114 5.28 -16.67 4.17
CA ASP A 114 4.14 -17.57 4.20
C ASP A 114 2.88 -16.90 3.64
N GLU A 115 2.65 -15.63 4.00
CA GLU A 115 1.54 -14.85 3.44
C GLU A 115 1.73 -14.58 1.95
N GLU A 116 2.96 -14.30 1.52
CA GLU A 116 3.27 -14.16 0.09
C GLU A 116 3.00 -15.45 -0.67
N THR A 117 3.43 -16.59 -0.11
CA THR A 117 3.20 -17.91 -0.70
C THR A 117 1.70 -18.19 -0.81
N ALA A 118 0.92 -17.91 0.23
CA ALA A 118 -0.53 -18.08 0.21
C ALA A 118 -1.21 -17.23 -0.88
N LEU A 119 -0.78 -15.95 -1.06
CA LEU A 119 -1.30 -15.11 -2.13
C LEU A 119 -0.94 -15.65 -3.52
N ARG A 120 0.29 -16.14 -3.72
CA ARG A 120 0.72 -16.77 -4.98
C ARG A 120 -0.06 -18.03 -5.30
N GLU A 121 -0.32 -18.87 -4.31
CA GLU A 121 -1.15 -20.07 -4.46
C GLU A 121 -2.57 -19.73 -4.88
N ILE A 122 -3.18 -18.70 -4.29
CA ILE A 122 -4.51 -18.23 -4.68
C ILE A 122 -4.52 -17.76 -6.13
N CYS A 123 -3.52 -16.95 -6.55
CA CYS A 123 -3.41 -16.53 -7.96
C CYS A 123 -3.27 -17.73 -8.90
N THR A 124 -2.45 -18.72 -8.54
CA THR A 124 -2.28 -19.95 -9.31
C THR A 124 -3.60 -20.73 -9.42
N ARG A 125 -4.32 -20.88 -8.32
CA ARG A 125 -5.62 -21.58 -8.29
C ARG A 125 -6.70 -20.86 -9.05
N LEU A 126 -6.67 -19.52 -9.10
CA LEU A 126 -7.57 -18.69 -9.90
C LEU A 126 -7.12 -18.53 -11.35
N ASP A 127 -5.95 -19.07 -11.70
CA ASP A 127 -5.35 -18.95 -13.04
C ASP A 127 -5.26 -17.48 -13.50
N ILE A 128 -4.64 -16.65 -12.64
CA ILE A 128 -4.35 -15.23 -12.87
C ILE A 128 -2.89 -14.91 -12.52
N PRO A 129 -2.28 -13.88 -13.13
CA PRO A 129 -0.92 -13.45 -12.77
C PRO A 129 -0.86 -12.89 -11.34
N TYR A 130 0.30 -13.09 -10.70
CA TYR A 130 0.60 -12.49 -9.40
C TYR A 130 1.16 -11.08 -9.63
N GLU A 131 0.28 -10.13 -9.84
CA GLU A 131 0.60 -8.74 -10.14
C GLU A 131 -0.28 -7.79 -9.34
N PHE A 132 0.30 -6.68 -8.90
CA PHE A 132 -0.38 -5.67 -8.10
C PHE A 132 -0.26 -4.28 -8.72
N LYS A 133 -1.17 -3.40 -8.35
CA LYS A 133 -1.00 -1.97 -8.66
C LYS A 133 0.26 -1.44 -7.97
N PRO A 134 0.98 -0.48 -8.57
CA PRO A 134 2.26 0.01 -8.05
C PRO A 134 2.22 0.45 -6.58
N ASN A 135 1.14 1.10 -6.15
CA ASN A 135 0.99 1.54 -4.76
C ASN A 135 0.89 0.35 -3.77
N ILE A 136 0.19 -0.72 -4.14
CA ILE A 136 0.07 -1.94 -3.32
C ILE A 136 1.40 -2.67 -3.32
N GLN A 137 2.04 -2.81 -4.50
CA GLN A 137 3.34 -3.46 -4.63
C GLN A 137 4.39 -2.78 -3.74
N ASN A 138 4.51 -1.45 -3.80
CA ASN A 138 5.46 -0.70 -2.99
C ASN A 138 5.21 -0.89 -1.48
N ALA A 139 3.94 -0.92 -1.06
CA ALA A 139 3.60 -1.15 0.34
C ALA A 139 3.96 -2.58 0.79
N LEU A 140 3.65 -3.60 -0.03
CA LEU A 140 4.02 -4.99 0.26
C LEU A 140 5.54 -5.17 0.30
N ASP A 141 6.29 -4.52 -0.60
CA ASP A 141 7.76 -4.57 -0.60
C ASP A 141 8.33 -3.94 0.67
N LYS A 142 7.78 -2.80 1.11
CA LYS A 142 8.12 -2.18 2.40
C LYS A 142 7.84 -3.13 3.58
N TYR A 143 6.67 -3.75 3.63
CA TYR A 143 6.30 -4.62 4.74
C TYR A 143 7.09 -5.94 4.74
N ARG A 144 7.45 -6.46 3.56
CA ARG A 144 8.37 -7.59 3.40
C ARG A 144 9.76 -7.26 3.94
N TYR A 145 10.26 -6.06 3.62
CA TYR A 145 11.53 -5.59 4.16
C TYR A 145 11.50 -5.49 5.69
N LEU A 146 10.45 -4.91 6.26
CA LEU A 146 10.29 -4.81 7.72
C LEU A 146 10.23 -6.18 8.40
N TRP A 147 9.49 -7.13 7.81
CA TRP A 147 9.47 -8.51 8.30
C TRP A 147 10.85 -9.16 8.24
N SER A 148 11.56 -9.00 7.13
CA SER A 148 12.92 -9.55 6.95
C SER A 148 13.92 -8.96 7.93
N ALA A 149 13.83 -7.66 8.20
CA ALA A 149 14.70 -6.99 9.17
C ALA A 149 14.54 -7.52 10.61
N GLU A 150 13.35 -8.05 10.95
CA GLU A 150 13.08 -8.63 12.26
C GLU A 150 13.41 -10.12 12.35
N ASN A 151 13.24 -10.87 11.27
CA ASN A 151 13.22 -12.33 11.28
C ASN A 151 14.42 -12.97 10.57
N ALA A 152 15.13 -12.24 9.71
CA ALA A 152 16.32 -12.71 9.02
C ALA A 152 17.59 -12.23 9.72
N PRO A 153 18.70 -12.97 9.65
CA PRO A 153 19.99 -12.45 10.08
C PRO A 153 20.33 -11.19 9.30
N LEU A 154 20.62 -10.10 10.02
CA LEU A 154 21.09 -8.87 9.39
C LEU A 154 22.42 -9.12 8.68
N GLY A 155 22.61 -8.53 7.50
CA GLY A 155 23.85 -8.65 6.73
C GLY A 155 25.06 -8.13 7.48
N ASP A 156 26.25 -8.51 7.02
CA ASP A 156 27.56 -7.98 7.45
C ASP A 156 28.12 -7.12 6.33
N ILE A 157 28.24 -5.82 6.59
CA ILE A 157 28.78 -4.82 5.65
C ILE A 157 30.19 -4.48 6.08
N LYS A 158 31.17 -4.70 5.19
CA LYS A 158 32.54 -4.26 5.43
C LYS A 158 32.66 -2.75 5.37
N VAL A 159 33.24 -2.17 6.40
CA VAL A 159 33.43 -0.73 6.54
C VAL A 159 34.92 -0.41 6.75
N ASP A 160 35.35 0.78 6.32
CA ASP A 160 36.76 1.22 6.37
C ASP A 160 37.11 1.98 7.67
N PHE A 161 36.26 1.91 8.70
CA PHE A 161 36.54 2.50 10.01
C PHE A 161 36.61 1.41 11.10
N PRO A 162 37.30 1.68 12.21
CA PRO A 162 37.47 0.69 13.27
C PRO A 162 36.14 0.36 13.96
N LEU A 163 35.81 -0.90 13.97
CA LEU A 163 34.71 -1.47 14.75
C LEU A 163 35.22 -1.92 16.11
N ASN A 164 34.34 -1.91 17.13
CA ASN A 164 34.62 -2.46 18.44
C ASN A 164 34.70 -4.00 18.39
N GLU A 165 35.13 -4.63 19.48
CA GLU A 165 35.12 -6.09 19.57
C GLU A 165 33.68 -6.63 19.48
N GLY A 166 33.45 -7.56 18.53
CA GLY A 166 32.12 -8.11 18.25
C GLY A 166 31.12 -7.16 17.57
N GLU A 167 31.57 -5.98 17.14
CA GLU A 167 30.75 -5.04 16.40
C GLU A 167 30.64 -5.43 14.92
N ILE A 168 29.43 -5.44 14.39
CA ILE A 168 29.14 -5.76 12.98
C ILE A 168 28.28 -4.62 12.42
N CYS A 169 28.67 -4.09 11.25
CA CYS A 169 27.85 -3.12 10.53
C CYS A 169 26.80 -3.84 9.68
N HIS A 170 25.54 -3.49 9.87
CA HIS A 170 24.42 -4.15 9.20
C HIS A 170 23.80 -3.33 8.08
N ALA A 171 23.91 -2.00 8.14
CA ALA A 171 23.40 -1.13 7.10
C ALA A 171 24.25 0.14 6.97
N ALA A 172 24.29 0.71 5.77
CA ALA A 172 24.95 1.96 5.48
C ALA A 172 24.14 2.78 4.50
N ALA A 173 23.96 4.06 4.79
CA ALA A 173 23.33 5.02 3.89
C ALA A 173 24.35 6.08 3.47
N GLN A 174 24.42 6.34 2.16
CA GLN A 174 25.23 7.42 1.59
C GLN A 174 24.38 8.70 1.51
N GLN A 175 25.05 9.85 1.44
CA GLN A 175 24.41 11.16 1.31
C GLN A 175 23.42 11.48 2.45
N ALA A 176 23.65 10.94 3.64
CA ALA A 176 22.88 11.27 4.81
C ALA A 176 23.18 12.73 5.24
N GLY A 177 22.14 13.55 5.36
CA GLY A 177 22.23 14.95 5.76
C GLY A 177 22.15 15.09 7.27
N PHE A 178 23.21 15.51 7.93
CA PHE A 178 23.14 15.88 9.35
C PHE A 178 22.37 17.20 9.51
N CYS A 179 21.36 17.20 10.36
CA CYS A 179 20.48 18.37 10.55
C CYS A 179 20.68 19.02 11.91
N GLU A 180 20.58 20.34 11.92
CA GLU A 180 20.50 21.15 13.14
C GLU A 180 19.22 21.99 13.13
N HIS A 181 18.69 22.27 14.30
CA HIS A 181 17.62 23.25 14.48
C HIS A 181 18.21 24.65 14.38
N LYS A 182 17.68 25.45 13.48
CA LYS A 182 18.06 26.86 13.30
C LYS A 182 16.84 27.74 13.41
N THR A 183 16.97 28.80 14.15
CA THR A 183 15.98 29.87 14.19
C THR A 183 16.21 30.79 13.00
N ILE A 184 15.23 30.89 12.12
CA ILE A 184 15.24 31.81 10.97
C ILE A 184 14.32 32.97 11.29
N GLU A 185 14.83 34.20 11.13
CA GLU A 185 13.99 35.39 11.14
C GLU A 185 13.35 35.54 9.76
N LYS A 186 12.03 35.50 9.70
CA LYS A 186 11.26 35.80 8.50
C LYS A 186 10.64 37.19 8.60
N GLU A 187 10.93 38.03 7.63
CA GLU A 187 10.15 39.24 7.41
C GLU A 187 8.87 38.88 6.65
N ASP A 188 7.73 39.29 7.21
CA ASP A 188 6.44 39.01 6.58
C ASP A 188 6.25 39.99 5.39
N ASN A 189 6.33 39.49 4.18
CA ASN A 189 6.10 40.23 2.93
C ASN A 189 4.62 40.55 2.68
N TYR A 190 3.75 40.36 3.66
CA TYR A 190 2.31 40.57 3.52
C TYR A 190 1.93 42.01 3.12
N PHE A 191 2.82 43.01 3.38
CA PHE A 191 2.56 44.42 3.10
C PHE A 191 2.88 44.87 1.66
N GLU A 192 3.59 44.11 0.86
CA GLU A 192 3.76 44.46 -0.57
C GLU A 192 2.48 44.33 -1.38
N LEU A 193 1.53 43.48 -0.98
CA LEU A 193 0.23 43.34 -1.67
C LEU A 193 -0.70 44.53 -1.41
N THR A 194 -0.67 45.12 -0.24
CA THR A 194 -1.49 46.29 0.12
C THR A 194 -1.02 47.59 -0.57
N ARG A 195 0.27 47.69 -0.85
CA ARG A 195 0.85 48.84 -1.54
C ARG A 195 0.45 48.90 -3.04
N ARG A 196 0.07 47.79 -3.63
CA ARG A 196 -0.40 47.75 -5.07
C ARG A 196 -1.88 48.00 -5.25
N LEU A 197 -2.65 48.21 -4.19
CA LEU A 197 -4.09 48.53 -4.27
C LEU A 197 -4.41 49.99 -4.00
N GLU A 198 -3.43 50.89 -3.99
CA GLU A 198 -3.67 52.33 -4.01
C GLU A 198 -4.05 52.78 -5.44
N ILE A 199 -5.28 52.58 -5.76
CA ILE A 199 -5.93 53.24 -6.89
C ILE A 199 -6.89 54.28 -6.29
N ASP A 200 -6.37 55.41 -5.86
CA ASP A 200 -7.03 56.72 -5.98
C ASP A 200 -6.17 57.82 -5.29
N GLU A 201 -5.98 58.92 -5.99
CA GLU A 201 -5.08 60.03 -5.59
C GLU A 201 -5.59 60.92 -4.44
N THR A 202 -6.58 60.50 -3.68
CA THR A 202 -7.24 61.35 -2.69
C THR A 202 -7.10 60.92 -1.21
N ILE A 203 -6.36 59.87 -0.91
CA ILE A 203 -6.14 59.45 0.50
C ILE A 203 -4.66 59.56 0.83
N SER A 204 -4.27 60.71 1.44
CA SER A 204 -2.94 60.88 2.02
C SER A 204 -2.91 60.18 3.41
N PHE A 205 -2.33 58.99 3.52
CA PHE A 205 -1.93 58.43 4.80
C PHE A 205 -0.63 59.13 5.26
N LYS A 206 -0.68 59.83 6.38
CA LYS A 206 0.52 60.19 7.13
C LYS A 206 1.10 58.89 7.69
N GLY A 207 2.26 58.48 7.12
CA GLY A 207 2.91 57.23 7.51
C GLY A 207 3.39 57.29 8.96
N GLU A 208 2.74 56.61 9.86
CA GLU A 208 3.36 56.05 11.05
C GLU A 208 4.25 54.87 10.60
N LYS A 209 5.49 54.89 11.11
CA LYS A 209 6.43 53.80 10.90
C LYS A 209 5.82 52.53 11.55
N ILE A 210 5.21 51.68 10.76
CA ILE A 210 4.73 50.39 11.25
C ILE A 210 5.98 49.51 11.37
N GLU A 211 6.35 49.19 12.61
CA GLU A 211 7.36 48.15 12.87
C GLU A 211 6.82 46.83 12.34
N HIS A 212 7.53 46.24 11.38
CA HIS A 212 7.17 44.93 10.84
C HIS A 212 7.34 43.88 11.96
N PRO A 213 6.36 43.06 12.23
CA PRO A 213 6.54 41.99 13.18
C PRO A 213 7.57 40.99 12.63
N HIS A 214 8.66 40.83 13.35
CA HIS A 214 9.64 39.78 13.07
C HIS A 214 9.10 38.46 13.63
N PHE A 215 8.89 37.48 12.76
CA PHE A 215 8.55 36.13 13.17
C PHE A 215 9.80 35.27 13.16
N THR A 216 10.04 34.57 14.25
CA THR A 216 11.08 33.58 14.34
C THR A 216 10.45 32.20 14.07
N GLU A 217 10.96 31.47 13.10
CA GLU A 217 10.58 30.10 12.81
C GLU A 217 11.77 29.18 13.08
N GLU A 218 11.54 28.13 13.86
CA GLU A 218 12.53 27.06 14.02
C GLU A 218 12.46 26.12 12.83
N VAL A 219 13.53 26.01 12.07
CA VAL A 219 13.64 25.10 10.93
C VAL A 219 14.75 24.10 11.15
N THR A 220 14.52 22.87 10.69
CA THR A 220 15.55 21.83 10.65
C THR A 220 16.32 21.96 9.34
N ALA A 221 17.58 22.36 9.39
CA ALA A 221 18.41 22.59 8.23
C ALA A 221 19.55 21.57 8.15
N VAL A 222 19.80 21.03 6.94
CA VAL A 222 20.98 20.18 6.68
C VAL A 222 22.24 21.06 6.76
N VAL A 223 23.16 20.73 7.66
CA VAL A 223 24.42 21.47 7.89
C VAL A 223 25.63 20.71 7.38
N ASP A 224 25.53 19.42 7.19
CA ASP A 224 26.59 18.55 6.69
C ASP A 224 26.02 17.34 5.94
N ILE A 225 26.80 16.77 5.03
CA ILE A 225 26.42 15.56 4.28
C ILE A 225 27.53 14.52 4.46
N GLY A 226 27.14 13.30 4.80
CA GLY A 226 28.05 12.21 5.09
C GLY A 226 27.44 10.83 4.86
N TYR A 227 27.94 9.90 5.62
CA TYR A 227 27.50 8.50 5.65
C TYR A 227 26.86 8.20 7.00
N LEU A 228 25.80 7.41 6.98
CA LEU A 228 25.17 6.89 8.20
C LEU A 228 25.35 5.38 8.22
N PHE A 229 25.87 4.84 9.31
CA PHE A 229 26.07 3.42 9.51
C PHE A 229 25.30 2.94 10.72
N PHE A 230 24.73 1.76 10.58
CA PHE A 230 24.00 1.06 11.64
C PHE A 230 24.76 -0.21 12.00
N THR A 231 25.23 -0.30 13.22
CA THR A 231 25.90 -1.50 13.74
C THR A 231 25.01 -2.17 14.81
N ASN A 232 25.41 -3.35 15.25
CA ASN A 232 24.76 -4.02 16.39
C ASN A 232 25.06 -3.35 17.75
N GLN A 233 25.91 -2.33 17.79
CA GLN A 233 26.28 -1.63 19.02
C GLN A 233 25.92 -0.14 19.01
N ARG A 234 26.04 0.53 17.85
CA ARG A 234 25.87 1.97 17.73
C ARG A 234 25.41 2.43 16.35
N ILE A 235 24.90 3.66 16.28
CA ILE A 235 24.60 4.40 15.05
C ILE A 235 25.71 5.43 14.86
N ILE A 236 26.32 5.49 13.67
CA ILE A 236 27.48 6.32 13.41
C ILE A 236 27.19 7.20 12.19
N TYR A 237 27.18 8.51 12.39
CA TYR A 237 27.25 9.47 11.30
C TYR A 237 28.71 9.89 11.11
N LEU A 238 29.21 9.80 9.88
CA LEU A 238 30.59 10.12 9.53
C LEU A 238 30.63 10.98 8.27
N SER A 239 31.28 12.15 8.37
CA SER A 239 31.59 13.01 7.23
C SER A 239 33.06 13.47 7.27
N ASN A 240 33.44 14.27 6.30
CA ASN A 240 34.76 14.92 6.31
C ASN A 240 34.91 15.99 7.40
N LYS A 241 33.82 16.46 7.97
CA LYS A 241 33.81 17.57 8.96
C LYS A 241 33.55 17.09 10.38
N MET A 242 32.74 16.04 10.54
CA MET A 242 32.33 15.59 11.87
C MET A 242 32.06 14.08 11.91
N ALA A 243 32.13 13.54 13.11
CA ALA A 243 31.66 12.23 13.45
C ALA A 243 30.67 12.35 14.63
N LYS A 244 29.53 11.70 14.55
CA LYS A 244 28.54 11.59 15.63
C LYS A 244 28.23 10.12 15.86
N VAL A 245 28.17 9.73 17.12
CA VAL A 245 27.92 8.36 17.55
C VAL A 245 26.78 8.35 18.56
N VAL A 246 25.84 7.44 18.36
CA VAL A 246 24.79 7.13 19.32
C VAL A 246 24.92 5.65 19.66
N GLU A 247 25.32 5.33 20.86
CA GLU A 247 25.32 3.95 21.36
C GLU A 247 23.90 3.45 21.46
N LEU A 248 23.62 2.23 21.00
CA LEU A 248 22.26 1.68 21.07
C LEU A 248 21.74 1.55 22.49
N ASN A 249 22.64 1.33 23.45
CA ASN A 249 22.29 1.31 24.88
C ASN A 249 21.85 2.67 25.42
N ASP A 250 22.27 3.78 24.80
CA ASP A 250 21.92 5.14 25.17
C ASP A 250 20.70 5.66 24.38
N LEU A 251 20.27 4.94 23.35
CA LEU A 251 19.12 5.31 22.56
C LEU A 251 17.83 5.10 23.39
N ASP A 252 17.02 6.15 23.45
CA ASP A 252 15.66 6.10 24.02
C ASP A 252 14.63 5.84 22.95
N ASN A 253 14.71 6.59 21.83
CA ASN A 253 13.74 6.53 20.76
C ASN A 253 14.36 6.85 19.40
N ALA A 254 13.75 6.29 18.32
CA ALA A 254 14.04 6.62 16.94
C ALA A 254 12.72 6.91 16.20
N ASN A 255 12.50 8.16 15.79
CA ASN A 255 11.30 8.61 15.12
C ASN A 255 11.60 9.02 13.68
N LEU A 256 10.83 8.48 12.72
CA LEU A 256 10.86 8.89 11.32
C LEU A 256 9.76 9.92 11.04
N SER A 257 10.14 11.09 10.55
CA SER A 257 9.22 12.12 10.08
C SER A 257 9.56 12.48 8.64
N VAL A 258 8.68 12.13 7.72
CA VAL A 258 8.89 12.27 6.26
C VAL A 258 10.18 11.57 5.84
N ASN A 259 11.28 12.32 5.65
CA ASN A 259 12.60 11.83 5.26
C ASN A 259 13.71 12.16 6.28
N ILE A 260 13.33 12.49 7.53
CA ILE A 260 14.24 12.77 8.64
C ILE A 260 14.04 11.72 9.73
N ILE A 261 15.12 11.08 10.18
CA ILE A 261 15.11 10.26 11.38
C ILE A 261 15.70 11.05 12.53
N TYR A 262 14.99 11.08 13.65
CA TYR A 262 15.43 11.64 14.91
C TYR A 262 15.84 10.50 15.84
N PHE A 263 17.09 10.47 16.25
CA PHE A 263 17.62 9.57 17.28
C PHE A 263 17.69 10.32 18.59
N THR A 264 16.84 10.00 19.53
CA THR A 264 16.81 10.64 20.86
C THR A 264 17.50 9.75 21.87
N LYS A 265 18.49 10.29 22.56
CA LYS A 265 19.20 9.61 23.64
C LYS A 265 18.43 9.73 24.97
N LYS A 266 18.72 8.85 25.92
CA LYS A 266 18.15 8.86 27.27
C LYS A 266 18.42 10.11 28.07
N ASP A 267 19.48 10.84 27.73
CA ASP A 267 19.81 12.15 28.32
C ASP A 267 19.03 13.32 27.70
N GLY A 268 18.24 13.08 26.68
CA GLY A 268 17.44 14.05 25.96
C GLY A 268 18.13 14.68 24.73
N GLU A 269 19.42 14.38 24.47
CA GLU A 269 20.09 14.84 23.25
C GLU A 269 19.43 14.16 22.03
N SER A 270 19.13 14.93 20.99
CA SER A 270 18.54 14.39 19.75
C SER A 270 19.44 14.71 18.55
N ILE A 271 19.63 13.71 17.70
CA ILE A 271 20.35 13.78 16.43
C ILE A 271 19.35 13.58 15.31
N ALA A 272 19.30 14.52 14.35
CA ALA A 272 18.42 14.46 13.21
C ALA A 272 19.20 14.19 11.93
N ILE A 273 18.83 13.16 11.19
CA ILE A 273 19.46 12.77 9.93
C ILE A 273 18.39 12.75 8.82
N LYS A 274 18.63 13.55 7.78
CA LYS A 274 17.79 13.61 6.59
C LYS A 274 18.31 12.64 5.51
N PHE A 275 17.41 11.88 4.91
CA PHE A 275 17.70 11.07 3.72
C PHE A 275 17.20 11.80 2.47
N ASN A 276 17.90 11.64 1.35
CA ASN A 276 17.41 12.11 0.07
C ASN A 276 16.25 11.20 -0.40
N ASP A 277 15.26 11.80 -1.05
CA ASP A 277 14.04 11.11 -1.53
C ASP A 277 14.30 10.09 -2.66
N ASP A 278 15.55 9.92 -3.09
CA ASP A 278 15.96 9.06 -4.23
C ASP A 278 16.58 7.71 -3.78
N VAL A 279 16.21 7.19 -2.58
CA VAL A 279 16.68 5.87 -2.13
C VAL A 279 15.49 4.94 -1.94
#